data_6acd38125ff2cc3e56adb7c5c6453a24
#
_entry.id   6acd38125ff2cc3e56adb7c5c6453a24
#
_cell.length_a   1.000
_cell.length_b   1.000
_cell.length_c   1.000
_cell.angle_alpha   90.00
_cell.angle_beta   90.00
_cell.angle_gamma   90.00
#
_symmetry.space_group_name_H-M   'P 1'
#
loop_
_entity.id
_entity.type
_entity.pdbx_description
1 polymer ?
#
loop_
_entity_poly.entity_id
_entity_poly.type
_entity_poly.pdbx_seq_one_letter_code
_entity_poly.pdbx_strand_id
1 'polypeptide(L)'
;MQNFGMSMLWFWVCYIAVTCVGILHCVFNITVLKMKPMDEHGMGEGYEKTKPWHPLYNIILFPLFGWLYMRGVAEPTLIEAVITGAIWAGICIVFDLVAWVIIPHPWRLSFKEFYVNYQPHITLIYIIIFWAPVIGYALTFI
;
A
#
# COMPACT_ATOMS: atom_id res chain seq x y z
N MET A 1 3.40 18.90 -10.44
CA MET A 1 4.15 18.26 -9.35
C MET A 1 5.55 18.86 -9.32
N GLN A 2 5.88 19.53 -8.20
CA GLN A 2 7.12 20.31 -8.08
C GLN A 2 8.37 19.43 -7.97
N ASN A 3 8.30 18.28 -7.33
CA ASN A 3 9.44 17.38 -7.15
C ASN A 3 9.03 15.90 -7.34
N PHE A 4 9.00 15.47 -8.59
CA PHE A 4 8.64 14.09 -8.95
C PHE A 4 9.56 13.04 -8.31
N GLY A 5 10.87 13.25 -8.35
CA GLY A 5 11.83 12.31 -7.81
C GLY A 5 11.67 12.09 -6.30
N MET A 6 11.48 13.17 -5.53
CA MET A 6 11.24 13.08 -4.10
C MET A 6 9.88 12.42 -3.78
N SER A 7 8.86 12.73 -4.56
CA SER A 7 7.53 12.08 -4.44
C SER A 7 7.64 10.56 -4.64
N MET A 8 8.37 10.12 -5.68
CA MET A 8 8.59 8.70 -5.95
C MET A 8 9.44 8.03 -4.86
N LEU A 9 10.44 8.72 -4.32
CA LEU A 9 11.22 8.20 -3.21
C LEU A 9 10.33 7.89 -2.00
N TRP A 10 9.50 8.85 -1.56
CA TRP A 10 8.60 8.66 -0.42
C TRP A 10 7.53 7.59 -0.70
N PHE A 11 7.00 7.54 -1.92
CA PHE A 11 6.07 6.49 -2.32
C PHE A 11 6.69 5.09 -2.16
N TRP A 12 7.88 4.86 -2.75
CA TRP A 12 8.52 3.55 -2.71
C TRP A 12 8.97 3.15 -1.29
N VAL A 13 9.48 4.09 -0.52
CA VAL A 13 9.84 3.82 0.89
C VAL A 13 8.60 3.40 1.67
N CYS A 14 7.47 4.11 1.49
CA CYS A 14 6.21 3.76 2.13
C CYS A 14 5.68 2.40 1.64
N TYR A 15 5.66 2.17 0.32
CA TYR A 15 5.19 0.91 -0.26
C TYR A 15 5.98 -0.29 0.28
N ILE A 16 7.31 -0.19 0.34
CA ILE A 16 8.16 -1.24 0.92
C ILE A 16 7.84 -1.42 2.41
N ALA A 17 7.68 -0.33 3.15
CA ALA A 17 7.38 -0.40 4.58
C ALA A 17 6.05 -1.12 4.87
N VAL A 18 4.95 -0.76 4.18
CA VAL A 18 3.65 -1.43 4.37
C VAL A 18 3.69 -2.89 3.93
N THR A 19 4.42 -3.20 2.84
CA THR A 19 4.61 -4.57 2.37
C THR A 19 5.37 -5.40 3.41
N CYS A 20 6.45 -4.87 3.97
CA CYS A 20 7.21 -5.54 5.03
C CYS A 20 6.34 -5.79 6.27
N VAL A 21 5.55 -4.83 6.71
CA VAL A 21 4.62 -5.00 7.84
C VAL A 21 3.61 -6.11 7.55
N GLY A 22 3.02 -6.13 6.36
CA GLY A 22 2.09 -7.18 5.95
C GLY A 22 2.72 -8.57 5.92
N ILE A 23 3.93 -8.70 5.36
CA ILE A 23 4.69 -9.97 5.35
C ILE A 23 5.02 -10.43 6.77
N LEU A 24 5.53 -9.53 7.62
CA LEU A 24 5.88 -9.86 9.00
C LEU A 24 4.64 -10.31 9.79
N HIS A 25 3.48 -9.67 9.58
CA HIS A 25 2.24 -10.10 10.21
C HIS A 25 1.82 -11.49 9.72
N CYS A 26 1.90 -11.76 8.41
CA CYS A 26 1.61 -13.09 7.87
C CYS A 26 2.55 -14.15 8.46
N VAL A 27 3.85 -13.88 8.51
CA VAL A 27 4.84 -14.77 9.11
C VAL A 27 4.54 -15.01 10.59
N PHE A 28 4.17 -13.98 11.35
CA PHE A 28 3.76 -14.11 12.74
C PHE A 28 2.55 -15.05 12.89
N ASN A 29 1.51 -14.86 12.07
CA ASN A 29 0.33 -15.72 12.08
C ASN A 29 0.69 -17.20 11.83
N ILE A 30 1.61 -17.45 10.89
CA ILE A 30 2.01 -18.81 10.54
C ILE A 30 2.93 -19.41 11.62
N THR A 31 3.93 -18.66 12.08
CA THR A 31 4.98 -19.23 12.96
C THR A 31 4.57 -19.26 14.43
N VAL A 32 3.92 -18.19 14.93
CA VAL A 32 3.54 -18.04 16.33
C VAL A 32 2.14 -18.58 16.58
N LEU A 33 1.15 -18.15 15.77
CA LEU A 33 -0.24 -18.58 15.94
C LEU A 33 -0.55 -19.92 15.27
N LYS A 34 0.45 -20.53 14.59
CA LYS A 34 0.33 -21.87 13.95
C LYS A 34 -0.80 -21.96 12.92
N MET A 35 -1.12 -20.86 12.25
CA MET A 35 -2.08 -20.84 11.15
C MET A 35 -1.50 -21.50 9.91
N LYS A 36 -2.35 -22.03 9.04
CA LYS A 36 -1.92 -22.68 7.79
C LYS A 36 -1.17 -21.68 6.88
N PRO A 37 0.03 -22.04 6.37
CA PRO A 37 0.75 -21.23 5.41
C PRO A 37 0.05 -21.25 4.04
N MET A 38 0.51 -20.38 3.12
CA MET A 38 0.18 -20.46 1.71
C MET A 38 0.72 -21.78 1.13
N ASP A 39 -0.08 -22.44 0.32
CA ASP A 39 0.28 -23.66 -0.40
C ASP A 39 -0.27 -23.62 -1.83
N GLU A 40 -0.09 -24.69 -2.60
CA GLU A 40 -0.59 -24.82 -3.97
C GLU A 40 -2.14 -24.83 -4.08
N HIS A 41 -2.85 -24.94 -2.97
CA HIS A 41 -4.31 -24.98 -2.90
C HIS A 41 -4.92 -23.62 -2.51
N GLY A 42 -4.09 -22.63 -2.17
CA GLY A 42 -4.54 -21.26 -1.88
C GLY A 42 -3.67 -20.47 -0.92
N MET A 43 -4.20 -19.32 -0.54
CA MET A 43 -3.52 -18.28 0.23
C MET A 43 -3.23 -18.67 1.70
N GLY A 44 -3.80 -19.74 2.20
CA GLY A 44 -3.66 -20.17 3.58
C GLY A 44 -4.32 -19.22 4.61
N GLU A 45 -4.63 -19.77 5.78
CA GLU A 45 -5.30 -19.02 6.86
C GLU A 45 -4.45 -17.84 7.36
N GLY A 46 -3.14 -18.04 7.45
CA GLY A 46 -2.21 -17.00 7.93
C GLY A 46 -2.30 -15.71 7.12
N TYR A 47 -2.39 -15.81 5.80
CA TYR A 47 -2.58 -14.66 4.92
C TYR A 47 -4.01 -14.11 4.97
N GLU A 48 -5.02 -14.98 4.92
CA GLU A 48 -6.43 -14.54 4.94
C GLU A 48 -6.73 -13.66 6.16
N LYS A 49 -6.15 -13.99 7.32
CA LYS A 49 -6.29 -13.20 8.55
C LYS A 49 -5.53 -11.87 8.53
N THR A 50 -4.55 -11.68 7.63
CA THR A 50 -3.86 -10.38 7.49
C THR A 50 -4.64 -9.38 6.62
N LYS A 51 -5.47 -9.84 5.68
CA LYS A 51 -6.17 -8.97 4.72
C LYS A 51 -6.89 -7.77 5.35
N PRO A 52 -7.69 -7.93 6.41
CA PRO A 52 -8.40 -6.80 7.03
C PRO A 52 -7.47 -5.76 7.67
N TRP A 53 -6.24 -6.15 7.99
CA TRP A 53 -5.24 -5.26 8.62
C TRP A 53 -4.47 -4.43 7.60
N HIS A 54 -4.39 -4.85 6.34
CA HIS A 54 -3.65 -4.11 5.33
C HIS A 54 -4.16 -2.66 5.14
N PRO A 55 -5.48 -2.36 5.05
CA PRO A 55 -5.94 -0.99 5.02
C PRO A 55 -5.51 -0.17 6.26
N LEU A 56 -5.45 -0.79 7.45
CA LEU A 56 -5.03 -0.11 8.68
C LEU A 56 -3.55 0.29 8.66
N TYR A 57 -2.66 -0.53 8.11
CA TYR A 57 -1.27 -0.14 7.91
C TYR A 57 -1.16 1.03 6.93
N ASN A 58 -1.92 0.96 5.85
CA ASN A 58 -1.91 1.98 4.81
C ASN A 58 -2.44 3.33 5.31
N ILE A 59 -3.51 3.35 6.11
CA ILE A 59 -4.10 4.61 6.63
C ILE A 59 -3.19 5.31 7.66
N ILE A 60 -2.23 4.60 8.23
CA ILE A 60 -1.23 5.18 9.13
C ILE A 60 0.00 5.62 8.33
N LEU A 61 0.58 4.72 7.55
CA LEU A 61 1.88 4.96 6.92
C LEU A 61 1.79 5.88 5.71
N PHE A 62 0.87 5.68 4.79
CA PHE A 62 0.79 6.51 3.58
C PHE A 62 0.55 8.00 3.87
N PRO A 63 -0.38 8.42 4.77
CA PRO A 63 -0.50 9.82 5.15
C PRO A 63 0.75 10.39 5.82
N LEU A 64 1.46 9.61 6.64
CA LEU A 64 2.73 10.03 7.23
C LEU A 64 3.78 10.34 6.15
N PHE A 65 3.94 9.44 5.18
CA PHE A 65 4.87 9.67 4.07
C PHE A 65 4.38 10.75 3.09
N GLY A 66 3.07 10.90 2.91
CA GLY A 66 2.47 12.02 2.21
C GLY A 66 2.79 13.37 2.87
N TRP A 67 2.75 13.42 4.19
CA TRP A 67 3.14 14.61 4.96
C TRP A 67 4.64 14.90 4.84
N LEU A 68 5.51 13.88 4.93
CA LEU A 68 6.96 14.05 4.74
C LEU A 68 7.28 14.62 3.35
N TYR A 69 6.58 14.15 2.31
CA TYR A 69 6.70 14.71 0.97
C TYR A 69 6.24 16.18 0.93
N MET A 70 5.02 16.46 1.42
CA MET A 70 4.42 17.79 1.36
C MET A 70 5.22 18.84 2.14
N ARG A 71 5.85 18.47 3.26
CA ARG A 71 6.78 19.34 3.99
C ARG A 71 8.04 19.71 3.22
N GLY A 72 8.45 18.89 2.27
CA GLY A 72 9.60 19.13 1.40
C GLY A 72 9.27 19.93 0.13
N VAL A 73 7.99 20.24 -0.11
CA VAL A 73 7.53 21.06 -1.23
C VAL A 73 7.58 22.54 -0.82
N ALA A 74 8.22 23.38 -1.63
CA ALA A 74 8.44 24.80 -1.30
C ALA A 74 7.13 25.58 -1.12
N GLU A 75 6.15 25.32 -2.00
CA GLU A 75 4.83 25.93 -1.96
C GLU A 75 3.77 24.83 -2.11
N PRO A 76 3.43 24.10 -1.03
CA PRO A 76 2.48 23.01 -1.10
C PRO A 76 1.09 23.53 -1.40
N THR A 77 0.41 22.91 -2.37
CA THR A 77 -0.96 23.23 -2.75
C THR A 77 -1.84 21.99 -2.73
N LEU A 78 -3.16 22.18 -2.57
CA LEU A 78 -4.11 21.09 -2.66
C LEU A 78 -4.05 20.39 -4.03
N ILE A 79 -3.84 21.14 -5.11
CA ILE A 79 -3.71 20.58 -6.47
C ILE A 79 -2.47 19.67 -6.56
N GLU A 80 -1.35 20.11 -6.01
CA GLU A 80 -0.14 19.29 -5.91
C GLU A 80 -0.41 17.96 -5.16
N ALA A 81 -1.12 18.04 -4.04
CA ALA A 81 -1.47 16.86 -3.23
C ALA A 81 -2.39 15.89 -3.99
N VAL A 82 -3.40 16.38 -4.68
CA VAL A 82 -4.34 15.57 -5.47
C VAL A 82 -3.62 14.90 -6.64
N ILE A 83 -2.79 15.63 -7.38
CA ILE A 83 -2.00 15.05 -8.49
C ILE A 83 -1.05 13.98 -7.97
N THR A 84 -0.38 14.24 -6.85
CA THR A 84 0.52 13.26 -6.22
C THR A 84 -0.23 12.00 -5.81
N GLY A 85 -1.40 12.13 -5.21
CA GLY A 85 -2.24 11.00 -4.81
C GLY A 85 -2.72 10.17 -6.01
N ALA A 86 -3.12 10.83 -7.11
CA ALA A 86 -3.51 10.16 -8.34
C ALA A 86 -2.34 9.34 -8.94
N ILE A 87 -1.14 9.91 -8.95
CA ILE A 87 0.06 9.24 -9.44
C ILE A 87 0.42 8.06 -8.53
N TRP A 88 0.42 8.23 -7.20
CA TRP A 88 0.72 7.17 -6.24
C TRP A 88 -0.24 5.99 -6.37
N ALA A 89 -1.54 6.26 -6.42
CA ALA A 89 -2.56 5.23 -6.59
C ALA A 89 -2.42 4.52 -7.95
N GLY A 90 -2.21 5.27 -9.04
CA GLY A 90 -2.01 4.71 -10.37
C GLY A 90 -0.79 3.80 -10.46
N ILE A 91 0.36 4.25 -9.92
CA ILE A 91 1.59 3.44 -9.88
C ILE A 91 1.38 2.19 -9.02
N CYS A 92 0.73 2.33 -7.86
CA CYS A 92 0.45 1.20 -6.98
C CYS A 92 -0.38 0.14 -7.69
N ILE A 93 -1.49 0.52 -8.35
CA ILE A 93 -2.36 -0.41 -9.09
C ILE A 93 -1.57 -1.17 -10.18
N VAL A 94 -0.78 -0.43 -10.97
CA VAL A 94 0.02 -1.04 -12.05
C VAL A 94 1.11 -1.94 -11.48
N PHE A 95 1.81 -1.49 -10.44
CA PHE A 95 2.87 -2.27 -9.82
C PHE A 95 2.32 -3.53 -9.14
N ASP A 96 1.21 -3.43 -8.43
CA ASP A 96 0.54 -4.58 -7.81
C ASP A 96 0.11 -5.62 -8.85
N LEU A 97 -0.45 -5.18 -9.97
CA LEU A 97 -0.81 -6.08 -11.07
C LEU A 97 0.43 -6.81 -11.61
N VAL A 98 1.51 -6.07 -11.85
CA VAL A 98 2.73 -6.66 -12.41
C VAL A 98 3.44 -7.55 -11.40
N ALA A 99 3.69 -7.03 -10.20
CA ALA A 99 4.50 -7.72 -9.20
C ALA A 99 3.78 -8.92 -8.57
N TRP A 100 2.51 -8.77 -8.21
CA TRP A 100 1.79 -9.81 -7.45
C TRP A 100 0.94 -10.76 -8.29
N VAL A 101 0.59 -10.37 -9.54
CA VAL A 101 -0.30 -11.18 -10.38
C VAL A 101 0.41 -11.73 -11.62
N ILE A 102 1.27 -10.94 -12.27
CA ILE A 102 1.89 -11.32 -13.55
C ILE A 102 3.22 -12.05 -13.33
N ILE A 103 4.14 -11.45 -12.54
CA ILE A 103 5.48 -12.02 -12.34
C ILE A 103 5.41 -13.33 -11.54
N PRO A 104 5.99 -14.44 -12.04
CA PRO A 104 6.02 -15.71 -11.29
C PRO A 104 6.95 -15.60 -10.08
N HIS A 105 6.41 -15.84 -8.88
CA HIS A 105 7.16 -15.97 -7.63
C HIS A 105 6.33 -16.79 -6.62
N PRO A 106 6.92 -17.27 -5.51
CA PRO A 106 6.23 -18.15 -4.56
C PRO A 106 4.95 -17.57 -3.94
N TRP A 107 4.81 -16.24 -3.90
CA TRP A 107 3.64 -15.55 -3.33
C TRP A 107 2.76 -14.92 -4.41
N ARG A 108 2.90 -15.37 -5.65
CA ARG A 108 2.06 -14.91 -6.76
C ARG A 108 0.61 -15.29 -6.51
N LEU A 109 -0.28 -14.36 -6.78
CA LEU A 109 -1.71 -14.52 -6.68
C LEU A 109 -2.35 -14.55 -8.06
N SER A 110 -3.43 -15.27 -8.21
CA SER A 110 -4.26 -15.12 -9.41
C SER A 110 -4.96 -13.76 -9.39
N PHE A 111 -5.38 -13.27 -10.56
CA PHE A 111 -6.18 -12.04 -10.66
C PHE A 111 -7.43 -12.10 -9.78
N LYS A 112 -8.09 -13.26 -9.73
CA LYS A 112 -9.27 -13.46 -8.89
C LYS A 112 -8.96 -13.32 -7.40
N GLU A 113 -7.86 -13.91 -6.94
CA GLU A 113 -7.44 -13.82 -5.53
C GLU A 113 -7.09 -12.41 -5.14
N PHE A 114 -6.38 -11.66 -6.01
CA PHE A 114 -5.91 -10.32 -5.70
C PHE A 114 -7.00 -9.24 -5.85
N TYR A 115 -7.79 -9.27 -6.93
CA TYR A 115 -8.75 -8.20 -7.21
C TYR A 115 -10.21 -8.54 -6.87
N VAL A 116 -10.57 -9.80 -6.73
CA VAL A 116 -11.96 -10.21 -6.40
C VAL A 116 -12.07 -10.68 -4.96
N ASN A 117 -11.27 -11.67 -4.57
CA ASN A 117 -11.37 -12.26 -3.24
C ASN A 117 -10.75 -11.36 -2.14
N TYR A 118 -9.98 -10.34 -2.52
CA TYR A 118 -9.40 -9.36 -1.60
C TYR A 118 -10.31 -8.15 -1.36
N GLN A 119 -11.48 -8.07 -2.02
CA GLN A 119 -12.44 -7.01 -1.74
C GLN A 119 -13.04 -7.14 -0.32
N PRO A 120 -13.36 -6.02 0.35
CA PRO A 120 -13.19 -4.63 -0.10
C PRO A 120 -11.79 -4.05 0.19
N HIS A 121 -10.90 -4.84 0.78
CA HIS A 121 -9.64 -4.34 1.35
C HIS A 121 -8.71 -3.71 0.30
N ILE A 122 -8.58 -4.32 -0.89
CA ILE A 122 -7.72 -3.77 -1.95
C ILE A 122 -8.22 -2.42 -2.47
N THR A 123 -9.53 -2.25 -2.64
CA THR A 123 -10.12 -0.97 -3.02
C THR A 123 -9.90 0.09 -1.95
N LEU A 124 -10.06 -0.26 -0.67
CA LEU A 124 -9.78 0.66 0.44
C LEU A 124 -8.31 1.11 0.46
N ILE A 125 -7.36 0.19 0.20
CA ILE A 125 -5.94 0.51 0.11
C ILE A 125 -5.70 1.58 -0.96
N TYR A 126 -6.22 1.40 -2.18
CA TYR A 126 -6.02 2.37 -3.26
C TYR A 126 -6.67 3.73 -2.98
N ILE A 127 -7.84 3.75 -2.34
CA ILE A 127 -8.49 4.98 -1.89
C ILE A 127 -7.61 5.69 -0.84
N ILE A 128 -7.07 4.96 0.13
CA ILE A 128 -6.17 5.50 1.15
C ILE A 128 -4.92 6.10 0.50
N ILE A 129 -4.28 5.38 -0.43
CA ILE A 129 -3.08 5.85 -1.13
C ILE A 129 -3.38 7.13 -1.91
N PHE A 130 -4.53 7.20 -2.59
CA PHE A 130 -4.95 8.42 -3.30
C PHE A 130 -5.09 9.62 -2.35
N TRP A 131 -5.73 9.43 -1.19
CA TRP A 131 -5.98 10.52 -0.24
C TRP A 131 -4.78 10.84 0.66
N ALA A 132 -3.78 9.98 0.73
CA ALA A 132 -2.65 10.13 1.63
C ALA A 132 -1.88 11.47 1.47
N PRO A 133 -1.50 11.93 0.26
CA PRO A 133 -0.85 13.23 0.12
C PRO A 133 -1.79 14.40 0.43
N VAL A 134 -3.11 14.26 0.25
CA VAL A 134 -4.10 15.30 0.62
C VAL A 134 -4.18 15.43 2.14
N ILE A 135 -4.21 14.32 2.86
CA ILE A 135 -4.12 14.29 4.33
C ILE A 135 -2.77 14.87 4.76
N GLY A 136 -1.69 14.46 4.11
CA GLY A 136 -0.35 14.97 4.34
C GLY A 136 -0.26 16.49 4.16
N TYR A 137 -0.87 17.03 3.12
CA TYR A 137 -1.01 18.47 2.89
C TYR A 137 -1.74 19.17 4.05
N ALA A 138 -2.88 18.63 4.47
CA ALA A 138 -3.62 19.19 5.60
C ALA A 138 -2.79 19.21 6.90
N LEU A 139 -1.97 18.19 7.14
CA LEU A 139 -1.09 18.10 8.30
C LEU A 139 0.08 19.11 8.26
N THR A 140 0.39 19.74 7.13
CA THR A 140 1.42 20.78 7.07
C THR A 140 0.99 22.09 7.72
N PHE A 141 -0.29 22.27 8.03
CA PHE A 141 -0.84 23.47 8.69
C PHE A 141 -1.04 23.31 10.19
N ILE A 142 -0.70 22.17 10.76
CA ILE A 142 -0.76 21.88 12.20
C ILE A 142 0.63 21.99 12.80
#